data_1375790a103ab500565274e6ebf8cb34
#
_entry.id   1375790a103ab500565274e6ebf8cb34
#
_cell.length_a   1.000
_cell.length_b   1.000
_cell.length_c   1.000
_cell.angle_alpha   90.00
_cell.angle_beta   90.00
_cell.angle_gamma   90.00
#
_symmetry.space_group_name_H-M   'P 1'
#
loop_
_entity.id
_entity.type
_entity.pdbx_description
1 polymer ?
#
loop_
_entity_poly.entity_id
_entity_poly.type
_entity_poly.pdbx_seq_one_letter_code
_entity_poly.pdbx_strand_id
1 'polypeptide(L)'
;MKHFATAFGDMPVMRTEVIGYGMGAKDFAVANCVRAMLGETEDERDTVYELSCNIDDMTAEEMGFAAERLFEVGALDVFTAPICMKKGRPGMLLHVLCRDEQRSEIINAIFRHTSTIGIRETKRDRYVLTRSTETVKTQYGEVRRKVSSGYGADRCKYEYEDIARIARENDMSIRDVIDTLNR
;
A
#
# COMPACT_ATOMS: atom_id res chain seq x y z
N MET A 1 -27.78 -10.52 12.23
CA MET A 1 -26.46 -10.65 11.60
C MET A 1 -26.04 -9.40 10.85
N LYS A 2 -26.85 -8.79 9.98
CA LYS A 2 -26.49 -7.55 9.25
C LYS A 2 -25.97 -6.38 10.12
N HIS A 3 -26.32 -6.33 11.39
CA HIS A 3 -25.90 -5.27 12.30
C HIS A 3 -24.44 -5.40 12.77
N PHE A 4 -23.92 -6.64 12.82
CA PHE A 4 -22.56 -6.91 13.33
C PHE A 4 -21.57 -7.28 12.24
N ALA A 5 -22.05 -7.62 11.02
CA ALA A 5 -21.19 -8.00 9.94
C ALA A 5 -20.60 -6.76 9.25
N THR A 6 -19.30 -6.66 9.19
CA THR A 6 -18.55 -5.61 8.48
C THR A 6 -18.24 -6.01 7.03
N ALA A 7 -18.18 -7.31 6.74
CA ALA A 7 -17.95 -7.86 5.41
C ALA A 7 -18.67 -9.21 5.24
N PHE A 8 -18.87 -9.60 3.98
CA PHE A 8 -19.42 -10.90 3.60
C PHE A 8 -18.48 -11.53 2.56
N GLY A 9 -18.15 -12.80 2.73
CA GLY A 9 -17.22 -13.52 1.86
C GLY A 9 -16.87 -14.89 2.42
N ASP A 10 -15.81 -15.48 1.90
CA ASP A 10 -15.27 -16.73 2.39
C ASP A 10 -14.67 -16.57 3.79
N MET A 11 -14.71 -17.64 4.57
CA MET A 11 -14.14 -17.63 5.91
C MET A 11 -12.61 -17.53 5.81
N PRO A 12 -11.98 -16.55 6.49
CA PRO A 12 -10.53 -16.44 6.50
C PRO A 12 -9.89 -17.66 7.20
N VAL A 13 -8.63 -17.95 6.88
CA VAL A 13 -7.82 -18.88 7.65
C VAL A 13 -7.63 -18.29 9.04
N MET A 14 -8.12 -18.99 10.07
CA MET A 14 -8.08 -18.49 11.44
C MET A 14 -7.83 -19.63 12.43
N ARG A 15 -7.17 -19.31 13.52
CA ARG A 15 -7.08 -20.20 14.68
C ARG A 15 -8.33 -20.01 15.51
N THR A 16 -9.30 -20.93 15.36
CA THR A 16 -10.57 -20.86 16.09
C THR A 16 -10.33 -21.16 17.58
N GLU A 17 -10.81 -20.28 18.45
CA GLU A 17 -10.73 -20.41 19.89
C GLU A 17 -12.05 -20.93 20.46
N VAL A 18 -13.18 -20.40 19.97
CA VAL A 18 -14.54 -20.76 20.45
C VAL A 18 -15.48 -20.94 19.28
N ILE A 19 -16.35 -21.96 19.39
CA ILE A 19 -17.43 -22.19 18.43
C ILE A 19 -18.75 -22.20 19.19
N GLY A 20 -19.71 -21.39 18.75
CA GLY A 20 -21.06 -21.34 19.29
C GLY A 20 -22.10 -21.67 18.22
N TYR A 21 -23.21 -22.26 18.63
CA TYR A 21 -24.34 -22.53 17.76
C TYR A 21 -25.59 -21.88 18.33
N GLY A 22 -26.33 -21.18 17.48
CA GLY A 22 -27.66 -20.65 17.80
C GLY A 22 -28.72 -21.33 16.96
N MET A 23 -29.72 -21.95 17.59
CA MET A 23 -30.78 -22.66 16.89
C MET A 23 -31.92 -21.70 16.56
N GLY A 24 -32.47 -21.82 15.35
CA GLY A 24 -33.69 -21.13 14.95
C GLY A 24 -34.95 -21.87 15.39
N ALA A 25 -36.04 -21.14 15.59
CA ALA A 25 -37.34 -21.73 16.06
C ALA A 25 -38.14 -22.40 14.94
N LYS A 26 -37.73 -22.31 13.69
CA LYS A 26 -38.45 -22.91 12.55
C LYS A 26 -37.84 -24.25 12.18
N ASP A 27 -38.71 -25.24 11.94
CA ASP A 27 -38.30 -26.55 11.43
C ASP A 27 -38.08 -26.52 9.91
N PHE A 28 -36.91 -27.03 9.50
CA PHE A 28 -36.53 -27.23 8.10
C PHE A 28 -35.99 -28.66 7.93
N ALA A 29 -35.98 -29.15 6.71
CA ALA A 29 -35.39 -30.44 6.36
C ALA A 29 -33.85 -30.48 6.56
N VAL A 30 -33.22 -29.32 6.73
CA VAL A 30 -31.79 -29.13 7.02
C VAL A 30 -31.66 -28.36 8.36
N ALA A 31 -30.49 -28.46 9.00
CA ALA A 31 -30.26 -27.80 10.27
C ALA A 31 -30.46 -26.26 10.17
N ASN A 32 -31.41 -25.74 10.93
CA ASN A 32 -31.70 -24.32 11.05
C ASN A 32 -30.90 -23.73 12.22
N CYS A 33 -29.61 -23.52 11.99
CA CYS A 33 -28.72 -22.98 13.01
C CYS A 33 -27.74 -21.95 12.40
N VAL A 34 -27.31 -21.01 13.24
CA VAL A 34 -26.19 -20.14 13.01
C VAL A 34 -25.00 -20.71 13.76
N ARG A 35 -23.89 -20.89 13.04
CA ARG A 35 -22.60 -21.23 13.63
C ARG A 35 -21.78 -19.96 13.72
N ALA A 36 -21.38 -19.56 14.93
CA ALA A 36 -20.46 -18.47 15.17
C ALA A 36 -19.10 -19.04 15.57
N MET A 37 -18.06 -18.50 15.01
CA MET A 37 -16.67 -18.89 15.33
C MET A 37 -15.93 -17.61 15.75
N LEU A 38 -15.30 -17.66 16.92
CA LEU A 38 -14.38 -16.65 17.41
C LEU A 38 -12.97 -17.21 17.33
N GLY A 39 -12.04 -16.43 16.87
CA GLY A 39 -10.64 -16.84 16.77
C GLY A 39 -9.77 -15.71 16.26
N GLU A 40 -8.47 -15.96 16.26
CA GLU A 40 -7.47 -15.05 15.71
C GLU A 40 -7.21 -15.42 14.25
N THR A 41 -7.31 -14.44 13.37
CA THR A 41 -6.76 -14.57 12.01
C THR A 41 -5.25 -14.40 12.08
N GLU A 42 -4.50 -15.26 11.41
CA GLU A 42 -3.11 -14.93 11.12
C GLU A 42 -3.12 -13.60 10.36
N ASP A 43 -2.21 -12.67 10.73
CA ASP A 43 -2.15 -11.28 10.24
C ASP A 43 -2.73 -11.11 8.85
N GLU A 44 -3.69 -10.20 8.70
CA GLU A 44 -4.18 -9.78 7.37
C GLU A 44 -2.96 -9.30 6.58
N ARG A 45 -2.44 -10.19 5.75
CA ARG A 45 -1.35 -9.84 4.85
C ARG A 45 -1.82 -8.67 4.01
N ASP A 46 -1.07 -7.58 4.09
CA ASP A 46 -1.37 -6.43 3.26
C ASP A 46 -1.28 -6.85 1.79
N THR A 47 -2.45 -6.94 1.15
CA THR A 47 -2.56 -7.41 -0.23
C THR A 47 -2.65 -6.20 -1.16
N VAL A 48 -1.87 -6.25 -2.24
CA VAL A 48 -1.90 -5.25 -3.31
C VAL A 48 -1.98 -5.94 -4.67
N TYR A 49 -2.41 -5.18 -5.66
CA TYR A 49 -2.33 -5.59 -7.07
C TYR A 49 -1.18 -4.89 -7.74
N GLU A 50 -0.38 -5.66 -8.46
CA GLU A 50 0.65 -5.18 -9.36
C GLU A 50 0.11 -5.22 -10.78
N LEU A 51 -0.06 -4.05 -11.39
CA LEU A 51 -0.45 -3.87 -12.77
C LEU A 51 0.80 -3.54 -13.58
N SER A 52 1.00 -4.21 -14.70
CA SER A 52 2.19 -3.97 -15.51
C SER A 52 1.92 -4.01 -17.01
N CYS A 53 2.59 -3.17 -17.78
CA CYS A 53 2.51 -3.14 -19.23
C CYS A 53 3.83 -2.69 -19.86
N ASN A 54 4.06 -3.15 -21.10
CA ASN A 54 5.25 -2.79 -21.86
C ASN A 54 4.89 -1.68 -22.83
N ILE A 55 5.77 -0.67 -22.94
CA ILE A 55 5.57 0.53 -23.75
C ILE A 55 6.85 0.79 -24.54
N ASP A 56 6.76 0.93 -25.88
CA ASP A 56 7.92 1.20 -26.77
C ASP A 56 7.74 2.43 -27.68
N ASP A 57 6.68 3.21 -27.45
CA ASP A 57 6.26 4.31 -28.31
C ASP A 57 5.85 5.59 -27.55
N MET A 58 6.28 5.73 -26.28
CA MET A 58 6.08 6.94 -25.48
C MET A 58 7.41 7.61 -25.13
N THR A 59 7.39 8.93 -25.05
CA THR A 59 8.51 9.73 -24.54
C THR A 59 8.62 9.65 -23.01
N ALA A 60 9.78 10.03 -22.47
CA ALA A 60 9.97 10.09 -21.02
C ALA A 60 9.05 11.12 -20.35
N GLU A 61 8.72 12.21 -21.02
CA GLU A 61 7.82 13.25 -20.53
C GLU A 61 6.36 12.73 -20.45
N GLU A 62 5.90 12.03 -21.49
CA GLU A 62 4.58 11.39 -21.49
C GLU A 62 4.46 10.31 -20.39
N MET A 63 5.53 9.52 -20.19
CA MET A 63 5.59 8.53 -19.10
C MET A 63 5.57 9.21 -17.73
N GLY A 64 6.28 10.34 -17.57
CA GLY A 64 6.24 11.13 -16.34
C GLY A 64 4.84 11.65 -16.03
N PHE A 65 4.19 12.24 -17.03
CA PHE A 65 2.80 12.71 -16.90
C PHE A 65 1.84 11.57 -16.57
N ALA A 66 1.95 10.42 -17.24
CA ALA A 66 1.13 9.26 -16.92
C ALA A 66 1.32 8.81 -15.47
N ALA A 67 2.56 8.78 -14.96
CA ALA A 67 2.84 8.43 -13.58
C ALA A 67 2.18 9.41 -12.57
N GLU A 68 2.23 10.72 -12.82
CA GLU A 68 1.55 11.72 -12.00
C GLU A 68 0.05 11.46 -11.95
N ARG A 69 -0.58 11.22 -13.10
CA ARG A 69 -2.02 10.91 -13.17
C ARG A 69 -2.39 9.64 -12.43
N LEU A 70 -1.52 8.61 -12.45
CA LEU A 70 -1.74 7.36 -11.72
C LEU A 70 -1.67 7.56 -10.20
N PHE A 71 -0.75 8.39 -9.71
CA PHE A 71 -0.73 8.75 -8.28
C PHE A 71 -1.98 9.52 -7.85
N GLU A 72 -2.49 10.42 -8.69
CA GLU A 72 -3.71 11.19 -8.38
C GLU A 72 -4.96 10.32 -8.25
N VAL A 73 -5.05 9.20 -8.98
CA VAL A 73 -6.15 8.23 -8.83
C VAL A 73 -5.90 7.18 -7.75
N GLY A 74 -4.83 7.32 -6.98
CA GLY A 74 -4.58 6.54 -5.78
C GLY A 74 -3.64 5.34 -5.95
N ALA A 75 -2.75 5.35 -6.94
CA ALA A 75 -1.67 4.37 -7.00
C ALA A 75 -0.79 4.46 -5.74
N LEU A 76 -0.45 3.32 -5.18
CA LEU A 76 0.45 3.23 -4.02
C LEU A 76 1.90 3.47 -4.43
N ASP A 77 2.26 3.03 -5.63
CA ASP A 77 3.58 3.21 -6.22
C ASP A 77 3.49 3.10 -7.74
N VAL A 78 4.33 3.86 -8.44
CA VAL A 78 4.46 3.84 -9.90
C VAL A 78 5.94 3.91 -10.23
N PHE A 79 6.44 2.92 -10.92
CA PHE A 79 7.85 2.91 -11.34
C PHE A 79 8.00 2.27 -12.71
N THR A 80 9.13 2.55 -13.37
CA THR A 80 9.45 2.02 -14.67
C THR A 80 10.80 1.30 -14.66
N ALA A 81 10.92 0.29 -15.49
CA ALA A 81 12.17 -0.42 -15.74
C ALA A 81 12.43 -0.49 -17.25
N PRO A 82 13.67 -0.23 -17.69
CA PRO A 82 14.03 -0.39 -19.11
C PRO A 82 14.01 -1.87 -19.49
N ILE A 83 13.45 -2.17 -20.65
CA ILE A 83 13.35 -3.53 -21.19
C ILE A 83 13.75 -3.57 -22.67
N CYS A 84 14.12 -4.76 -23.13
CA CYS A 84 14.26 -5.03 -24.55
C CYS A 84 13.05 -5.84 -25.02
N MET A 85 12.30 -5.31 -25.97
CA MET A 85 11.10 -5.94 -26.52
C MET A 85 11.43 -6.75 -27.78
N LYS A 86 10.41 -7.47 -28.31
CA LYS A 86 10.52 -8.21 -29.58
C LYS A 86 11.09 -7.34 -30.68
N LYS A 87 11.83 -7.92 -31.60
CA LYS A 87 12.53 -7.26 -32.72
C LYS A 87 13.63 -6.28 -32.25
N GLY A 88 14.19 -6.46 -31.04
CA GLY A 88 15.28 -5.63 -30.51
C GLY A 88 14.89 -4.20 -30.16
N ARG A 89 13.60 -3.89 -29.98
CA ARG A 89 13.17 -2.53 -29.65
C ARG A 89 13.40 -2.23 -28.17
N PRO A 90 14.02 -1.08 -27.84
CA PRO A 90 14.03 -0.60 -26.48
C PRO A 90 12.60 -0.22 -26.05
N GLY A 91 12.27 -0.43 -24.80
CA GLY A 91 10.99 -0.06 -24.24
C GLY A 91 11.05 0.10 -22.72
N MET A 92 9.95 0.50 -22.14
CA MET A 92 9.78 0.65 -20.69
C MET A 92 8.71 -0.33 -20.20
N LEU A 93 9.00 -0.98 -19.12
CA LEU A 93 8.02 -1.73 -18.35
C LEU A 93 7.47 -0.79 -17.28
N LEU A 94 6.21 -0.42 -17.41
CA LEU A 94 5.48 0.32 -16.37
C LEU A 94 4.95 -0.67 -15.35
N HIS A 95 5.21 -0.40 -14.06
CA HIS A 95 4.63 -1.07 -12.92
C HIS A 95 3.81 -0.09 -12.08
N VAL A 96 2.63 -0.52 -11.67
CA VAL A 96 1.74 0.25 -10.80
C VAL A 96 1.25 -0.65 -9.68
N LEU A 97 1.45 -0.24 -8.43
CA LEU A 97 0.90 -0.91 -7.27
C LEU A 97 -0.37 -0.20 -6.80
N CYS A 98 -1.42 -0.96 -6.53
CA CYS A 98 -2.68 -0.40 -6.04
C CYS A 98 -3.40 -1.34 -5.07
N ARG A 99 -4.36 -0.79 -4.34
CA ARG A 99 -5.34 -1.57 -3.58
C ARG A 99 -6.47 -2.02 -4.48
N ASP A 100 -7.24 -2.98 -4.03
CA ASP A 100 -8.37 -3.53 -4.79
C ASP A 100 -9.42 -2.47 -5.12
N GLU A 101 -9.70 -1.56 -4.18
CA GLU A 101 -10.70 -0.52 -4.32
C GLU A 101 -10.40 0.45 -5.47
N GLN A 102 -9.12 0.80 -5.70
CA GLN A 102 -8.67 1.71 -6.75
C GLN A 102 -8.33 1.01 -8.07
N ARG A 103 -8.29 -0.32 -8.09
CA ARG A 103 -7.80 -1.12 -9.22
C ARG A 103 -8.46 -0.77 -10.55
N SER A 104 -9.78 -0.71 -10.56
CA SER A 104 -10.53 -0.43 -11.80
C SER A 104 -10.26 0.97 -12.34
N GLU A 105 -10.16 1.97 -11.47
CA GLU A 105 -9.85 3.34 -11.86
C GLU A 105 -8.43 3.47 -12.39
N ILE A 106 -7.47 2.78 -11.77
CA ILE A 106 -6.07 2.76 -12.20
C ILE A 106 -5.92 2.05 -13.55
N ILE A 107 -6.62 0.93 -13.79
CA ILE A 107 -6.63 0.27 -15.10
C ILE A 107 -7.13 1.25 -16.18
N ASN A 108 -8.22 1.96 -15.93
CA ASN A 108 -8.75 2.96 -16.85
C ASN A 108 -7.75 4.10 -17.09
N ALA A 109 -7.07 4.56 -16.04
CA ALA A 109 -6.06 5.62 -16.13
C ALA A 109 -4.82 5.16 -16.93
N ILE A 110 -4.35 3.92 -16.76
CA ILE A 110 -3.27 3.35 -17.57
C ILE A 110 -3.66 3.37 -19.05
N PHE A 111 -4.82 2.85 -19.43
CA PHE A 111 -5.27 2.87 -20.84
C PHE A 111 -5.47 4.27 -21.39
N ARG A 112 -5.87 5.23 -20.56
CA ARG A 112 -6.10 6.61 -20.96
C ARG A 112 -4.83 7.41 -21.18
N HIS A 113 -3.82 7.17 -20.34
CA HIS A 113 -2.59 8.00 -20.27
C HIS A 113 -1.37 7.31 -20.83
N THR A 114 -1.49 6.07 -21.34
CA THR A 114 -0.40 5.37 -22.03
C THR A 114 -0.86 4.81 -23.37
N SER A 115 0.11 4.44 -24.20
CA SER A 115 -0.13 3.80 -25.49
C SER A 115 -0.39 2.28 -25.39
N THR A 116 -0.35 1.71 -24.18
CA THR A 116 -0.50 0.25 -24.03
C THR A 116 -1.86 -0.26 -24.48
N ILE A 117 -1.87 -1.43 -25.11
CA ILE A 117 -3.09 -2.14 -25.50
C ILE A 117 -3.42 -3.31 -24.56
N GLY A 118 -2.62 -3.52 -23.52
CA GLY A 118 -2.83 -4.64 -22.61
C GLY A 118 -2.06 -4.49 -21.30
N ILE A 119 -2.72 -4.87 -20.20
CA ILE A 119 -2.20 -4.81 -18.85
C ILE A 119 -2.15 -6.24 -18.28
N ARG A 120 -1.06 -6.59 -17.63
CA ARG A 120 -0.94 -7.81 -16.82
C ARG A 120 -1.23 -7.45 -15.37
N GLU A 121 -1.98 -8.30 -14.70
CA GLU A 121 -2.34 -8.14 -13.30
C GLU A 121 -1.80 -9.31 -12.48
N THR A 122 -1.26 -9.02 -11.31
CA THR A 122 -0.84 -10.03 -10.34
C THR A 122 -1.21 -9.57 -8.93
N LYS A 123 -1.90 -10.42 -8.18
CA LYS A 123 -2.15 -10.21 -6.77
C LYS A 123 -0.88 -10.53 -5.98
N ARG A 124 -0.47 -9.63 -5.07
CA ARG A 124 0.75 -9.75 -4.26
C ARG A 124 0.44 -9.60 -2.78
N ASP A 125 0.98 -10.49 -1.97
CA ASP A 125 1.06 -10.31 -0.54
C ASP A 125 2.26 -9.43 -0.22
N ARG A 126 2.07 -8.50 0.71
CA ARG A 126 3.09 -7.53 1.11
C ARG A 126 3.31 -7.61 2.62
N TYR A 127 4.57 -7.56 3.03
CA TYR A 127 4.95 -7.43 4.44
C TYR A 127 5.31 -5.97 4.71
N VAL A 128 4.59 -5.31 5.59
CA VAL A 128 4.74 -3.88 5.86
C VAL A 128 4.89 -3.65 7.35
N LEU A 129 5.88 -2.85 7.74
CA LEU A 129 6.00 -2.39 9.13
C LEU A 129 4.81 -1.47 9.45
N THR A 130 4.28 -1.59 10.65
CA THR A 130 3.32 -0.62 11.19
C THR A 130 3.98 0.75 11.24
N ARG A 131 3.27 1.81 10.83
CA ARG A 131 3.81 3.17 10.73
C ARG A 131 2.98 4.12 11.57
N SER A 132 3.68 4.98 12.32
CA SER A 132 3.09 6.12 13.01
C SER A 132 3.95 7.36 12.82
N THR A 133 3.34 8.53 13.01
CA THR A 133 4.06 9.80 13.05
C THR A 133 3.98 10.34 14.46
N GLU A 134 5.12 10.66 15.04
CA GLU A 134 5.25 11.25 16.35
C GLU A 134 5.85 12.65 16.24
N THR A 135 5.43 13.56 17.12
CA THR A 135 6.05 14.86 17.27
C THR A 135 6.91 14.86 18.51
N VAL A 136 8.19 15.18 18.35
CA VAL A 136 9.15 15.27 19.45
C VAL A 136 9.59 16.72 19.64
N LYS A 137 9.73 17.14 20.91
CA LYS A 137 10.26 18.44 21.27
C LYS A 137 11.78 18.39 21.28
N THR A 138 12.40 19.28 20.54
CA THR A 138 13.86 19.40 20.43
C THR A 138 14.32 20.83 20.79
N GLN A 139 15.61 21.06 20.85
CA GLN A 139 16.16 22.42 20.99
C GLN A 139 15.82 23.37 19.84
N TYR A 140 15.40 22.80 18.67
CA TYR A 140 14.96 23.55 17.49
C TYR A 140 13.42 23.62 17.36
N GLY A 141 12.70 23.35 18.46
CA GLY A 141 11.23 23.27 18.46
C GLY A 141 10.71 21.87 18.19
N GLU A 142 9.47 21.80 17.77
CA GLU A 142 8.79 20.54 17.46
C GLU A 142 9.25 19.99 16.09
N VAL A 143 9.57 18.69 16.08
CA VAL A 143 10.03 17.96 14.90
C VAL A 143 9.25 16.66 14.78
N ARG A 144 8.70 16.41 13.63
CA ARG A 144 7.97 15.17 13.35
C ARG A 144 8.96 14.08 12.95
N ARG A 145 8.66 12.86 13.41
CA ARG A 145 9.40 11.66 13.00
C ARG A 145 8.45 10.53 12.66
N LYS A 146 8.76 9.80 11.61
CA LYS A 146 8.12 8.53 11.27
C LYS A 146 8.76 7.41 12.07
N VAL A 147 7.93 6.68 12.78
CA VAL A 147 8.32 5.44 13.47
C VAL A 147 7.72 4.28 12.71
N SER A 148 8.51 3.25 12.49
CA SER A 148 8.05 2.03 11.84
C SER A 148 8.51 0.84 12.65
N SER A 149 7.61 -0.07 13.01
CA SER A 149 7.90 -1.25 13.83
C SER A 149 7.21 -2.50 13.30
N GLY A 150 7.80 -3.66 13.55
CA GLY A 150 7.28 -4.96 13.17
C GLY A 150 8.38 -5.92 12.75
N TYR A 151 8.07 -7.21 12.73
CA TYR A 151 9.00 -8.27 12.34
C TYR A 151 10.37 -8.21 13.05
N GLY A 152 10.39 -7.76 14.32
CA GLY A 152 11.62 -7.59 15.09
C GLY A 152 12.51 -6.42 14.65
N ALA A 153 11.99 -5.49 13.85
CA ALA A 153 12.70 -4.31 13.39
C ALA A 153 11.97 -3.03 13.80
N ASP A 154 12.74 -2.09 14.40
CA ASP A 154 12.28 -0.74 14.71
C ASP A 154 13.09 0.27 13.92
N ARG A 155 12.42 1.24 13.33
CA ARG A 155 13.03 2.29 12.51
C ARG A 155 12.42 3.63 12.84
N CYS A 156 13.26 4.66 12.91
CA CYS A 156 12.83 6.03 13.11
C CYS A 156 13.52 6.94 12.08
N LYS A 157 12.75 7.84 11.49
CA LYS A 157 13.27 8.83 10.54
C LYS A 157 12.52 10.15 10.72
N TYR A 158 13.26 11.23 10.85
CA TYR A 158 12.69 12.59 10.90
C TYR A 158 12.09 12.97 9.54
N GLU A 159 11.03 13.78 9.58
CA GLU A 159 10.43 14.34 8.36
C GLU A 159 11.40 15.31 7.69
N TYR A 160 11.57 15.13 6.38
CA TYR A 160 12.52 15.93 5.60
C TYR A 160 12.25 17.44 5.70
N GLU A 161 10.99 17.84 5.63
CA GLU A 161 10.61 19.26 5.67
C GLU A 161 11.03 19.93 7.00
N ASP A 162 10.89 19.21 8.12
CA ASP A 162 11.28 19.74 9.42
C ASP A 162 12.80 19.85 9.53
N ILE A 163 13.54 18.84 9.03
CA ILE A 163 15.01 18.88 8.98
C ILE A 163 15.51 19.98 8.05
N ALA A 164 14.90 20.11 6.87
CA ALA A 164 15.28 21.14 5.91
C ALA A 164 14.98 22.56 6.42
N ARG A 165 13.89 22.75 7.18
CA ARG A 165 13.59 24.02 7.86
C ARG A 165 14.68 24.36 8.88
N ILE A 166 15.02 23.43 9.78
CA ILE A 166 16.06 23.63 10.80
C ILE A 166 17.41 23.93 10.16
N ALA A 167 17.77 23.20 9.10
CA ALA A 167 19.02 23.40 8.38
C ALA A 167 19.13 24.82 7.81
N ARG A 168 18.06 25.34 7.19
CA ARG A 168 18.02 26.71 6.66
C ARG A 168 18.06 27.78 7.74
N GLU A 169 17.30 27.58 8.83
CA GLU A 169 17.21 28.54 9.95
C GLU A 169 18.51 28.69 10.75
N ASN A 170 19.35 27.64 10.76
CA ASN A 170 20.57 27.58 11.56
C ASN A 170 21.87 27.50 10.73
N ASP A 171 21.80 27.64 9.41
CA ASP A 171 22.95 27.53 8.49
C ASP A 171 23.74 26.23 8.68
N MET A 172 23.01 25.12 8.82
CA MET A 172 23.55 23.78 9.04
C MET A 172 23.34 22.88 7.82
N SER A 173 24.18 21.86 7.68
CA SER A 173 23.86 20.79 6.73
C SER A 173 22.72 19.91 7.24
N ILE A 174 21.98 19.27 6.32
CA ILE A 174 20.93 18.28 6.67
C ILE A 174 21.50 17.18 7.59
N ARG A 175 22.73 16.76 7.34
CA ARG A 175 23.41 15.71 8.10
C ARG A 175 23.70 16.16 9.52
N ASP A 176 24.24 17.38 9.70
CA ASP A 176 24.56 17.91 11.03
C ASP A 176 23.30 18.06 11.90
N VAL A 177 22.18 18.46 11.29
CA VAL A 177 20.88 18.51 11.96
C VAL A 177 20.47 17.11 12.44
N ILE A 178 20.52 16.11 11.56
CA ILE A 178 20.17 14.73 11.90
C ILE A 178 21.07 14.19 13.02
N ASP A 179 22.38 14.40 12.92
CA ASP A 179 23.36 13.93 13.91
C ASP A 179 23.15 14.62 15.27
N THR A 180 22.73 15.88 15.26
CA THR A 180 22.40 16.63 16.49
C THR A 180 21.12 16.13 17.15
N LEU A 181 20.10 15.79 16.36
CA LEU A 181 18.82 15.27 16.88
C LEU A 181 18.90 13.83 17.38
N ASN A 182 19.90 13.08 16.98
CA ASN A 182 20.13 11.69 17.40
C ASN A 182 21.03 11.56 18.64
N ARG A 183 21.56 12.67 19.16
CA ARG A 183 22.36 12.74 20.43
C ARG A 183 21.47 12.86 21.65
#